data_954b2ab4ca6be5e77bb6a5a4b011c069
#
_entry.id   954b2ab4ca6be5e77bb6a5a4b011c069
#
_cell.length_a   1.000
_cell.length_b   1.000
_cell.length_c   1.000
_cell.angle_alpha   90.00
_cell.angle_beta   90.00
_cell.angle_gamma   90.00
#
_symmetry.space_group_name_H-M   'P 1'
#
loop_
_entity.id
_entity.type
_entity.pdbx_description
1 polymer ?
#
loop_
_entity_poly.entity_id
_entity_poly.type
_entity_poly.pdbx_seq_one_letter_code
_entity_poly.pdbx_strand_id
1 'polypeptide(L)'
;MTAKAEVIEMLKTAYSMELETVMNYLANSINLDGVRAEEIKKSLAVDIAEELGHATQLGQRIKQIGGLVPGSMKVKLGGQKQPTDNTTDVVGVIRAVIEAEEAACTQYNKLIKATEGEDYVTQDLCIQLLKAEEEHVVLFRGFLKEYTQA
;
A
#
# COMPACT_ATOMS: atom_id res chain seq x y z
N MET A 1 -1.27 -25.66 9.72
CA MET A 1 -0.39 -24.96 8.76
C MET A 1 0.93 -24.64 9.44
N THR A 2 2.05 -24.78 8.75
CA THR A 2 3.35 -24.39 9.31
C THR A 2 3.45 -22.87 9.41
N ALA A 3 4.25 -22.36 10.35
CA ALA A 3 4.49 -20.93 10.48
C ALA A 3 4.95 -20.32 9.15
N LYS A 4 5.78 -21.03 8.38
CA LYS A 4 6.27 -20.59 7.07
C LYS A 4 5.14 -20.45 6.05
N ALA A 5 4.19 -21.38 6.00
CA ALA A 5 3.05 -21.30 5.11
C ALA A 5 2.14 -20.12 5.45
N GLU A 6 1.96 -19.83 6.73
CA GLU A 6 1.21 -18.66 7.20
C GLU A 6 1.89 -17.35 6.78
N VAL A 7 3.21 -17.28 6.91
CA VAL A 7 3.99 -16.10 6.50
C VAL A 7 3.85 -15.87 5.00
N ILE A 8 3.91 -16.93 4.19
CA ILE A 8 3.70 -16.83 2.73
C ILE A 8 2.33 -16.23 2.42
N GLU A 9 1.26 -16.70 3.08
CA GLU A 9 -0.08 -16.17 2.85
C GLU A 9 -0.19 -14.69 3.29
N MET A 10 0.43 -14.32 4.39
CA MET A 10 0.47 -12.93 4.85
C MET A 10 1.25 -12.02 3.88
N LEU A 11 2.34 -12.53 3.30
CA LEU A 11 3.10 -11.81 2.28
C LEU A 11 2.28 -11.62 0.99
N LYS A 12 1.53 -12.65 0.59
CA LYS A 12 0.62 -12.54 -0.57
C LYS A 12 -0.47 -11.51 -0.34
N THR A 13 -0.98 -11.41 0.87
CA THR A 13 -1.95 -10.37 1.24
C THR A 13 -1.33 -8.99 1.09
N ALA A 14 -0.14 -8.77 1.64
CA ALA A 14 0.58 -7.50 1.50
C ALA A 14 0.86 -7.17 0.02
N TYR A 15 1.30 -8.17 -0.74
CA TYR A 15 1.53 -8.04 -2.18
C TYR A 15 0.28 -7.56 -2.93
N SER A 16 -0.86 -8.17 -2.64
CA SER A 16 -2.14 -7.76 -3.23
C SER A 16 -2.54 -6.34 -2.85
N MET A 17 -2.32 -5.96 -1.58
CA MET A 17 -2.61 -4.61 -1.10
C MET A 17 -1.76 -3.56 -1.82
N GLU A 18 -0.47 -3.82 -2.02
CA GLU A 18 0.42 -2.91 -2.74
C GLU A 18 -0.01 -2.74 -4.20
N LEU A 19 -0.37 -3.83 -4.88
CA LEU A 19 -0.84 -3.77 -6.26
C LEU A 19 -2.16 -3.02 -6.39
N GLU A 20 -3.08 -3.21 -5.45
CA GLU A 20 -4.34 -2.44 -5.44
C GLU A 20 -4.06 -0.95 -5.25
N THR A 21 -3.12 -0.61 -4.36
CA THR A 21 -2.68 0.77 -4.16
C THR A 21 -2.13 1.37 -5.46
N VAL A 22 -1.28 0.62 -6.18
CA VAL A 22 -0.76 1.06 -7.49
C VAL A 22 -1.91 1.40 -8.44
N MET A 23 -2.89 0.51 -8.57
CA MET A 23 -4.03 0.70 -9.46
C MET A 23 -4.86 1.93 -9.07
N ASN A 24 -5.16 2.09 -7.78
CA ASN A 24 -5.99 3.19 -7.30
C ASN A 24 -5.25 4.53 -7.35
N TYR A 25 -3.95 4.55 -7.06
CA TYR A 25 -3.14 5.76 -7.20
C TYR A 25 -3.03 6.18 -8.66
N LEU A 26 -2.83 5.22 -9.56
CA LEU A 26 -2.80 5.51 -10.99
C LEU A 26 -4.12 6.14 -11.45
N ALA A 27 -5.24 5.52 -11.11
CA ALA A 27 -6.55 6.03 -11.48
C ALA A 27 -6.78 7.44 -10.93
N ASN A 28 -6.50 7.66 -9.65
CA ASN A 28 -6.70 8.98 -9.02
C ASN A 28 -5.74 10.04 -9.56
N SER A 29 -4.49 9.67 -9.88
CA SER A 29 -3.53 10.61 -10.46
C SER A 29 -3.93 11.08 -11.86
N ILE A 30 -4.75 10.31 -12.55
CA ILE A 30 -5.27 10.65 -13.88
C ILE A 30 -6.62 11.36 -13.79
N ASN A 31 -7.51 10.86 -12.94
CA ASN A 31 -8.91 11.31 -12.91
C ASN A 31 -9.13 12.63 -12.16
N LEU A 32 -8.32 12.98 -11.18
CA LEU A 32 -8.53 14.19 -10.39
C LEU A 32 -8.41 15.45 -11.25
N ASP A 33 -9.32 16.40 -11.03
CA ASP A 33 -9.40 17.67 -11.71
C ASP A 33 -9.24 18.86 -10.76
N GLY A 34 -8.76 19.96 -11.30
CA GLY A 34 -8.72 21.24 -10.64
C GLY A 34 -7.37 21.59 -10.02
N VAL A 35 -7.17 22.87 -9.78
CA VAL A 35 -5.88 23.38 -9.28
C VAL A 35 -5.52 22.83 -7.92
N ARG A 36 -6.51 22.56 -7.07
CA ARG A 36 -6.29 22.00 -5.74
C ARG A 36 -5.80 20.55 -5.79
N ALA A 37 -6.01 19.85 -6.92
CA ALA A 37 -5.62 18.47 -7.06
C ALA A 37 -4.17 18.29 -7.51
N GLU A 38 -3.51 19.31 -8.06
CA GLU A 38 -2.23 19.16 -8.75
C GLU A 38 -1.12 18.58 -7.87
N GLU A 39 -0.94 19.05 -6.63
CA GLU A 39 0.09 18.51 -5.74
C GLU A 39 -0.23 17.07 -5.32
N ILE A 40 -1.51 16.75 -5.12
CA ILE A 40 -1.93 15.39 -4.78
C ILE A 40 -1.66 14.44 -5.95
N LYS A 41 -1.98 14.85 -7.17
CA LYS A 41 -1.69 14.05 -8.38
C LYS A 41 -0.19 13.77 -8.51
N LYS A 42 0.65 14.78 -8.27
CA LYS A 42 2.10 14.61 -8.31
C LYS A 42 2.60 13.62 -7.27
N SER A 43 2.12 13.75 -6.02
CA SER A 43 2.47 12.83 -4.94
C SER A 43 2.05 11.41 -5.26
N LEU A 44 0.84 11.21 -5.76
CA LEU A 44 0.36 9.88 -6.16
C LEU A 44 1.23 9.29 -7.27
N ALA A 45 1.57 10.09 -8.28
CA ALA A 45 2.38 9.63 -9.41
C ALA A 45 3.79 9.16 -8.96
N VAL A 46 4.39 9.86 -8.02
CA VAL A 46 5.69 9.46 -7.43
C VAL A 46 5.55 8.16 -6.66
N ASP A 47 4.50 8.05 -5.86
CA ASP A 47 4.29 6.89 -4.99
C ASP A 47 3.97 5.61 -5.76
N ILE A 48 3.44 5.69 -6.97
CA ILE A 48 3.17 4.50 -7.81
C ILE A 48 4.43 3.66 -8.00
N ALA A 49 5.55 4.28 -8.35
CA ALA A 49 6.80 3.56 -8.56
C ALA A 49 7.30 2.93 -7.27
N GLU A 50 7.17 3.63 -6.14
CA GLU A 50 7.57 3.13 -4.83
C GLU A 50 6.71 1.93 -4.41
N GLU A 51 5.39 2.02 -4.55
CA GLU A 51 4.46 0.93 -4.20
C GLU A 51 4.68 -0.30 -5.09
N LEU A 52 4.96 -0.12 -6.37
CA LEU A 52 5.32 -1.21 -7.27
C LEU A 52 6.65 -1.86 -6.81
N GLY A 53 7.60 -1.06 -6.35
CA GLY A 53 8.85 -1.54 -5.76
C GLY A 53 8.59 -2.40 -4.52
N HIS A 54 7.66 -1.99 -3.65
CA HIS A 54 7.25 -2.77 -2.48
C HIS A 54 6.68 -4.13 -2.91
N ALA A 55 5.75 -4.13 -3.86
CA ALA A 55 5.18 -5.38 -4.39
C ALA A 55 6.28 -6.30 -4.95
N THR A 56 7.24 -5.74 -5.67
CA THR A 56 8.36 -6.48 -6.24
C THR A 56 9.18 -7.16 -5.14
N GLN A 57 9.53 -6.44 -4.09
CA GLN A 57 10.29 -6.99 -2.95
C GLN A 57 9.51 -8.09 -2.23
N LEU A 58 8.22 -7.87 -2.02
CA LEU A 58 7.34 -8.89 -1.40
C LEU A 58 7.27 -10.14 -2.27
N GLY A 59 7.10 -9.98 -3.58
CA GLY A 59 7.08 -11.09 -4.53
C GLY A 59 8.38 -11.88 -4.54
N GLN A 60 9.52 -11.19 -4.55
CA GLN A 60 10.83 -11.82 -4.48
C GLN A 60 10.97 -12.64 -3.19
N ARG A 61 10.52 -12.09 -2.06
CA ARG A 61 10.60 -12.79 -0.78
C ARG A 61 9.70 -14.03 -0.75
N ILE A 62 8.48 -13.93 -1.29
CA ILE A 62 7.57 -15.08 -1.43
C ILE A 62 8.29 -16.21 -2.16
N LYS A 63 8.93 -15.92 -3.28
CA LYS A 63 9.67 -16.91 -4.07
C LYS A 63 10.84 -17.49 -3.29
N GLN A 64 11.61 -16.66 -2.60
CA GLN A 64 12.78 -17.09 -1.83
C GLN A 64 12.44 -18.10 -0.75
N ILE A 65 11.27 -17.95 -0.11
CA ILE A 65 10.86 -18.86 0.97
C ILE A 65 9.95 -20.00 0.48
N GLY A 66 9.87 -20.20 -0.83
CA GLY A 66 9.23 -21.39 -1.43
C GLY A 66 7.77 -21.21 -1.83
N GLY A 67 7.25 -19.98 -1.82
CA GLY A 67 5.91 -19.69 -2.29
C GLY A 67 5.85 -19.37 -3.78
N LEU A 68 4.64 -19.21 -4.29
CA LEU A 68 4.38 -18.75 -5.66
C LEU A 68 3.73 -17.38 -5.61
N VAL A 69 4.28 -16.45 -6.38
CA VAL A 69 3.72 -15.10 -6.50
C VAL A 69 2.43 -15.18 -7.32
N PRO A 70 1.30 -14.64 -6.81
CA PRO A 70 0.03 -14.75 -7.53
C PRO A 70 0.01 -13.86 -8.78
N GLY A 71 -0.60 -14.37 -9.85
CA GLY A 71 -0.94 -13.58 -11.01
C GLY A 71 -2.32 -12.92 -10.85
N SER A 72 -2.79 -12.26 -11.89
CA SER A 72 -4.00 -11.42 -11.84
C SER A 72 -5.27 -12.16 -11.39
N MET A 73 -5.37 -13.44 -11.66
CA MET A 73 -6.56 -14.24 -11.29
C MET A 73 -6.58 -14.61 -9.81
N LYS A 74 -5.46 -14.51 -9.11
CA LYS A 74 -5.34 -14.92 -7.69
C LYS A 74 -5.01 -13.76 -6.75
N VAL A 75 -4.71 -12.60 -7.28
CA VAL A 75 -4.52 -11.38 -6.49
C VAL A 75 -5.87 -10.98 -5.90
N LYS A 76 -5.90 -10.66 -4.61
CA LYS A 76 -7.14 -10.26 -3.92
C LYS A 76 -7.28 -8.74 -3.97
N LEU A 77 -8.10 -8.27 -4.88
CA LEU A 77 -8.39 -6.84 -5.06
C LEU A 77 -9.77 -6.50 -4.50
N GLY A 78 -10.03 -5.20 -4.34
CA GLY A 78 -11.34 -4.68 -3.92
C GLY A 78 -11.46 -4.38 -2.43
N GLY A 79 -10.37 -4.44 -1.67
CA GLY A 79 -10.35 -4.12 -0.25
C GLY A 79 -10.23 -2.62 0.06
N GLN A 80 -9.89 -1.81 -0.92
CA GLN A 80 -9.71 -0.37 -0.76
C GLN A 80 -10.89 0.43 -1.33
N LYS A 81 -11.05 1.67 -0.86
CA LYS A 81 -12.00 2.60 -1.47
C LYS A 81 -11.61 2.87 -2.90
N GLN A 82 -12.61 2.81 -3.79
CA GLN A 82 -12.39 2.98 -5.22
C GLN A 82 -12.46 4.46 -5.63
N PRO A 83 -11.78 4.85 -6.72
CA PRO A 83 -11.97 6.18 -7.31
C PRO A 83 -13.45 6.43 -7.61
N THR A 84 -13.91 7.66 -7.41
CA THR A 84 -15.31 8.03 -7.60
C THR A 84 -15.48 8.92 -8.84
N ASP A 85 -16.74 9.12 -9.26
CA ASP A 85 -17.09 9.99 -10.38
C ASP A 85 -16.87 11.47 -10.05
N ASN A 86 -16.77 11.83 -8.77
CA ASN A 86 -16.50 13.20 -8.36
C ASN A 86 -15.01 13.50 -8.42
N THR A 87 -14.55 13.93 -9.58
CA THR A 87 -13.14 14.15 -9.87
C THR A 87 -12.54 15.37 -9.17
N THR A 88 -13.34 16.19 -8.50
CA THR A 88 -12.86 17.32 -7.70
C THR A 88 -12.85 17.01 -6.20
N ASP A 89 -13.20 15.80 -5.79
CA ASP A 89 -13.19 15.39 -4.39
C ASP A 89 -11.78 15.02 -3.94
N VAL A 90 -10.91 16.00 -3.82
CA VAL A 90 -9.52 15.82 -3.40
C VAL A 90 -9.45 15.29 -1.97
N VAL A 91 -10.30 15.83 -1.08
CA VAL A 91 -10.33 15.40 0.32
C VAL A 91 -10.68 13.91 0.44
N GLY A 92 -11.68 13.47 -0.33
CA GLY A 92 -12.05 12.05 -0.35
C GLY A 92 -10.90 11.16 -0.80
N VAL A 93 -10.13 11.58 -1.80
CA VAL A 93 -8.95 10.84 -2.28
C VAL A 93 -7.87 10.81 -1.21
N ILE A 94 -7.58 11.94 -0.56
CA ILE A 94 -6.59 12.01 0.53
C ILE A 94 -6.97 11.04 1.66
N ARG A 95 -8.24 11.02 2.06
CA ARG A 95 -8.71 10.11 3.10
C ARG A 95 -8.59 8.64 2.68
N ALA A 96 -8.90 8.33 1.43
CA ALA A 96 -8.76 6.98 0.90
C ALA A 96 -7.30 6.51 0.90
N VAL A 97 -6.36 7.39 0.56
CA VAL A 97 -4.92 7.11 0.61
C VAL A 97 -4.50 6.79 2.04
N ILE A 98 -4.87 7.64 3.00
CA ILE A 98 -4.53 7.43 4.42
C ILE A 98 -5.06 6.07 4.89
N GLU A 99 -6.30 5.74 4.56
CA GLU A 99 -6.92 4.47 4.95
C GLU A 99 -6.16 3.28 4.36
N ALA A 100 -5.79 3.34 3.09
CA ALA A 100 -5.02 2.28 2.42
C ALA A 100 -3.63 2.11 3.04
N GLU A 101 -2.94 3.20 3.32
CA GLU A 101 -1.61 3.18 3.93
C GLU A 101 -1.65 2.65 5.37
N GLU A 102 -2.66 3.05 6.14
CA GLU A 102 -2.85 2.52 7.50
C GLU A 102 -3.15 1.02 7.50
N ALA A 103 -3.92 0.55 6.54
CA ALA A 103 -4.18 -0.88 6.37
C ALA A 103 -2.89 -1.64 6.04
N ALA A 104 -2.04 -1.07 5.18
CA ALA A 104 -0.73 -1.64 4.88
C ALA A 104 0.15 -1.70 6.14
N CYS A 105 0.18 -0.63 6.94
CA CYS A 105 0.92 -0.62 8.21
C CYS A 105 0.44 -1.75 9.14
N THR A 106 -0.87 -1.95 9.23
CA THR A 106 -1.44 -3.03 10.04
C THR A 106 -0.95 -4.40 9.55
N GLN A 107 -0.93 -4.61 8.24
CA GLN A 107 -0.48 -5.88 7.66
C GLN A 107 1.01 -6.12 7.91
N TYR A 108 1.85 -5.09 7.76
CA TYR A 108 3.27 -5.23 8.03
C TYR A 108 3.55 -5.48 9.51
N ASN A 109 2.80 -4.85 10.43
CA ASN A 109 2.93 -5.14 11.86
C ASN A 109 2.57 -6.59 12.18
N LYS A 110 1.55 -7.16 11.53
CA LYS A 110 1.23 -8.59 11.67
C LYS A 110 2.38 -9.48 11.21
N LEU A 111 2.96 -9.16 10.06
CA LEU A 111 4.11 -9.90 9.52
C LEU A 111 5.33 -9.82 10.41
N ILE A 112 5.62 -8.64 10.96
CA ILE A 112 6.74 -8.43 11.87
C ILE A 112 6.60 -9.33 13.11
N LYS A 113 5.39 -9.36 13.69
CA LYS A 113 5.11 -10.20 14.87
C LYS A 113 5.19 -11.69 14.53
N ALA A 114 4.64 -12.08 13.37
CA ALA A 114 4.60 -13.48 12.96
C ALA A 114 6.00 -14.05 12.65
N THR A 115 6.97 -13.19 12.31
CA THR A 115 8.32 -13.60 11.95
C THR A 115 9.33 -13.44 13.10
N GLU A 116 8.89 -12.91 14.24
CA GLU A 116 9.75 -12.69 15.41
C GLU A 116 10.40 -13.99 15.86
N GLY A 117 11.73 -13.97 15.95
CA GLY A 117 12.51 -15.14 16.38
C GLY A 117 12.59 -16.28 15.37
N GLU A 118 11.94 -16.15 14.21
CA GLU A 118 11.83 -17.25 13.24
C GLU A 118 12.44 -16.88 11.88
N ASP A 119 12.08 -15.72 11.33
CA ASP A 119 12.49 -15.31 9.98
C ASP A 119 12.85 -13.82 9.97
N TYR A 120 14.10 -13.56 10.30
CA TYR A 120 14.60 -12.18 10.42
C TYR A 120 14.68 -11.44 9.10
N VAL A 121 14.87 -12.17 7.99
CA VAL A 121 14.95 -11.52 6.67
C VAL A 121 13.58 -10.99 6.25
N THR A 122 12.54 -11.78 6.40
CA THR A 122 11.16 -11.30 6.15
C THR A 122 10.79 -10.18 7.13
N GLN A 123 11.16 -10.35 8.41
CA GLN A 123 10.88 -9.32 9.42
C GLN A 123 11.54 -7.99 9.04
N ASP A 124 12.83 -8.00 8.69
CA ASP A 124 13.55 -6.79 8.31
C ASP A 124 12.94 -6.13 7.08
N LEU A 125 12.59 -6.92 6.06
CA LEU A 125 11.89 -6.40 4.89
C LEU A 125 10.60 -5.68 5.31
N CYS A 126 9.78 -6.31 6.13
CA CYS A 126 8.50 -5.73 6.56
C CYS A 126 8.70 -4.49 7.44
N ILE A 127 9.76 -4.42 8.24
CA ILE A 127 10.13 -3.23 9.01
C ILE A 127 10.44 -2.07 8.06
N GLN A 128 11.21 -2.31 7.00
CA GLN A 128 11.53 -1.26 6.02
C GLN A 128 10.28 -0.79 5.26
N LEU A 129 9.41 -1.71 4.88
CA LEU A 129 8.17 -1.36 4.20
C LEU A 129 7.21 -0.61 5.13
N LEU A 130 7.11 -1.02 6.39
CA LEU A 130 6.32 -0.31 7.40
C LEU A 130 6.79 1.13 7.53
N LYS A 131 8.10 1.34 7.61
CA LYS A 131 8.67 2.70 7.71
C LYS A 131 8.22 3.57 6.55
N ALA A 132 8.29 3.05 5.33
CA ALA A 132 7.88 3.78 4.13
C ALA A 132 6.39 4.14 4.16
N GLU A 133 5.53 3.19 4.57
CA GLU A 133 4.09 3.42 4.66
C GLU A 133 3.73 4.43 5.75
N GLU A 134 4.44 4.40 6.88
CA GLU A 134 4.24 5.40 7.95
C GLU A 134 4.61 6.80 7.47
N GLU A 135 5.65 6.95 6.66
CA GLU A 135 6.03 8.23 6.06
C GLU A 135 4.92 8.76 5.13
N HIS A 136 4.32 7.89 4.32
CA HIS A 136 3.19 8.25 3.46
C HIS A 136 1.98 8.71 4.26
N VAL A 137 1.67 8.01 5.35
CA VAL A 137 0.55 8.39 6.25
C VAL A 137 0.77 9.80 6.78
N VAL A 138 1.97 10.11 7.27
CA VAL A 138 2.31 11.42 7.82
C VAL A 138 2.17 12.51 6.75
N LEU A 139 2.67 12.24 5.54
CA LEU A 139 2.59 13.20 4.43
C LEU A 139 1.13 13.51 4.09
N PHE A 140 0.31 12.48 3.89
CA PHE A 140 -1.08 12.68 3.48
C PHE A 140 -1.96 13.24 4.60
N ARG A 141 -1.66 12.95 5.87
CA ARG A 141 -2.30 13.62 7.00
C ARG A 141 -1.97 15.12 7.00
N GLY A 142 -0.75 15.49 6.62
CA GLY A 142 -0.37 16.88 6.45
C GLY A 142 -1.18 17.57 5.36
N PHE A 143 -1.35 16.94 4.20
CA PHE A 143 -2.22 17.44 3.15
C PHE A 143 -3.66 17.59 3.65
N LEU A 144 -4.17 16.60 4.36
CA LEU A 144 -5.54 16.63 4.89
C LEU A 144 -5.77 17.84 5.78
N LYS A 145 -4.80 18.19 6.63
CA LYS A 145 -4.91 19.37 7.49
C LYS A 145 -5.13 20.65 6.69
N GLU A 146 -4.37 20.83 5.62
CA GLU A 146 -4.49 22.02 4.78
C GLU A 146 -5.84 22.06 4.04
N TYR A 147 -6.25 20.94 3.46
CA TYR A 147 -7.48 20.87 2.69
C TYR A 147 -8.74 20.96 3.54
N THR A 148 -8.67 20.66 4.83
CA THR A 148 -9.84 20.65 5.73
C THR A 148 -9.87 21.85 6.69
N GLN A 149 -8.90 22.74 6.66
CA GLN A 149 -8.95 23.97 7.43
C GLN A 149 -10.06 24.87 6.92
N ALA A 150 -10.85 25.36 7.83
CA ALA A 150 -11.91 26.33 7.53
C ALA A 150 -11.31 27.72 7.34
#